data_8b67cbcf32c51161c518c72ec8829071
#
_entry.id   8b67cbcf32c51161c518c72ec8829071
#
_cell.length_a   1.000
_cell.length_b   1.000
_cell.length_c   1.000
_cell.angle_alpha   90.00
_cell.angle_beta   90.00
_cell.angle_gamma   90.00
#
_symmetry.space_group_name_H-M   'P 1'
#
loop_
_entity.id
_entity.type
_entity.pdbx_description
1 polymer ?
#
loop_
_entity_poly.entity_id
_entity_poly.type
_entity_poly.pdbx_seq_one_letter_code
_entity_poly.pdbx_strand_id
1 'polypeptide(L)'
;MSSDGINTGRRRFLTAATSVVGAAGAVGIATPFVGSWNPSAKAKAAGAPVKADIGKLEAGQMVVVEWRGKPVYVVRRTEEQLAGLKKLDXYLKDPDSTGSLQPTYVDTLSRAIRPEFLVLVGLCTHLGCAPKHRPEVGVPDLGGSAWLGGFFCPCHGSRFDLAGRVYQGSPASTNLEVPPYSFEGDSVLVVGVDQGAA
;
A
#
# COMPACT_ATOMS: atom_id res chain seq x y z
N MET A 1 -25.95 -32.25 -58.94
CA MET A 1 -24.48 -32.38 -58.86
C MET A 1 -24.19 -33.54 -57.92
N SER A 2 -23.68 -34.63 -58.46
CA SER A 2 -23.43 -35.85 -57.70
C SER A 2 -22.18 -35.69 -56.83
N SER A 3 -22.28 -36.15 -55.60
CA SER A 3 -21.16 -36.14 -54.63
C SER A 3 -20.17 -37.29 -54.88
N ASP A 4 -20.14 -37.76 -56.07
CA ASP A 4 -19.27 -38.86 -56.45
C ASP A 4 -17.80 -38.49 -56.37
N GLY A 5 -17.10 -39.15 -55.46
CA GLY A 5 -15.68 -38.98 -55.24
C GLY A 5 -15.25 -38.50 -53.85
N ILE A 6 -16.15 -38.04 -53.01
CA ILE A 6 -15.80 -37.61 -51.65
C ILE A 6 -16.11 -38.73 -50.65
N ASN A 7 -15.08 -39.30 -50.04
CA ASN A 7 -15.20 -40.25 -48.96
C ASN A 7 -15.54 -39.51 -47.67
N THR A 8 -16.83 -39.43 -47.34
CA THR A 8 -17.34 -38.68 -46.18
C THR A 8 -16.82 -39.28 -44.85
N GLY A 9 -16.61 -40.58 -44.78
CA GLY A 9 -16.03 -41.25 -43.60
C GLY A 9 -14.61 -40.79 -43.32
N ARG A 10 -13.78 -40.79 -44.38
CA ARG A 10 -12.37 -40.31 -44.28
C ARG A 10 -12.33 -38.84 -43.89
N ARG A 11 -13.19 -38.00 -44.47
CA ARG A 11 -13.26 -36.56 -44.15
C ARG A 11 -13.61 -36.34 -42.69
N ARG A 12 -14.64 -37.03 -42.16
CA ARG A 12 -15.05 -36.92 -40.74
C ARG A 12 -13.92 -37.36 -39.81
N PHE A 13 -13.27 -38.48 -40.15
CA PHE A 13 -12.14 -38.98 -39.35
C PHE A 13 -10.99 -37.96 -39.28
N LEU A 14 -10.59 -37.42 -40.43
CA LEU A 14 -9.50 -36.46 -40.51
C LEU A 14 -9.86 -35.18 -39.77
N THR A 15 -11.11 -34.70 -39.92
CA THR A 15 -11.55 -33.48 -39.17
C THR A 15 -11.52 -33.74 -37.66
N ALA A 16 -12.06 -34.86 -37.21
CA ALA A 16 -12.06 -35.19 -35.79
C ALA A 16 -10.64 -35.33 -35.22
N ALA A 17 -9.76 -36.06 -35.94
CA ALA A 17 -8.37 -36.26 -35.53
C ALA A 17 -7.63 -34.91 -35.42
N THR A 18 -7.79 -34.07 -36.44
CA THR A 18 -7.15 -32.74 -36.45
C THR A 18 -7.69 -31.86 -35.33
N SER A 19 -9.01 -31.90 -35.07
CA SER A 19 -9.61 -31.11 -33.99
C SER A 19 -9.09 -31.56 -32.61
N VAL A 20 -8.95 -32.86 -32.39
CA VAL A 20 -8.41 -33.37 -31.10
C VAL A 20 -6.96 -32.97 -30.92
N VAL A 21 -6.12 -33.14 -31.95
CA VAL A 21 -4.70 -32.75 -31.89
C VAL A 21 -4.59 -31.22 -31.72
N GLY A 22 -5.40 -30.46 -32.44
CA GLY A 22 -5.43 -29.01 -32.32
C GLY A 22 -5.82 -28.54 -30.93
N ALA A 23 -6.85 -29.17 -30.35
CA ALA A 23 -7.29 -28.85 -28.98
C ALA A 23 -6.21 -29.20 -27.96
N ALA A 24 -5.56 -30.36 -28.10
CA ALA A 24 -4.45 -30.74 -27.21
C ALA A 24 -3.29 -29.74 -27.31
N GLY A 25 -2.96 -29.31 -28.55
CA GLY A 25 -1.93 -28.31 -28.77
C GLY A 25 -2.28 -26.97 -28.15
N ALA A 26 -3.54 -26.53 -28.29
CA ALA A 26 -4.01 -25.27 -27.67
C ALA A 26 -3.91 -25.31 -26.15
N VAL A 27 -4.31 -26.42 -25.53
CA VAL A 27 -4.19 -26.62 -24.07
C VAL A 27 -2.71 -26.61 -23.66
N GLY A 28 -1.86 -27.31 -24.42
CA GLY A 28 -0.41 -27.36 -24.17
C GLY A 28 0.22 -25.98 -24.18
N ILE A 29 -0.14 -25.14 -25.17
CA ILE A 29 0.35 -23.78 -25.27
C ILE A 29 -0.21 -22.90 -24.13
N ALA A 30 -1.50 -23.02 -23.81
CA ALA A 30 -2.14 -22.21 -22.79
C ALA A 30 -1.62 -22.49 -21.37
N THR A 31 -1.21 -23.73 -21.09
CA THR A 31 -0.82 -24.19 -19.75
C THR A 31 0.27 -23.31 -19.09
N PRO A 32 1.42 -23.03 -19.75
CA PRO A 32 2.43 -22.18 -19.10
C PRO A 32 1.96 -20.74 -18.89
N PHE A 33 1.09 -20.21 -19.76
CA PHE A 33 0.57 -18.85 -19.59
C PHE A 33 -0.38 -18.77 -18.40
N VAL A 34 -1.33 -19.69 -18.30
CA VAL A 34 -2.25 -19.76 -17.16
C VAL A 34 -1.46 -20.06 -15.87
N GLY A 35 -0.48 -20.97 -15.96
CA GLY A 35 0.39 -21.31 -14.82
C GLY A 35 1.19 -20.10 -14.31
N SER A 36 1.57 -19.18 -15.19
CA SER A 36 2.34 -17.99 -14.81
C SER A 36 1.55 -17.01 -13.93
N TRP A 37 0.21 -17.14 -13.87
CA TRP A 37 -0.63 -16.32 -12.99
C TRP A 37 -0.49 -16.73 -11.52
N ASN A 38 0.03 -17.92 -11.23
CA ASN A 38 0.30 -18.33 -9.85
C ASN A 38 1.51 -17.56 -9.30
N PRO A 39 1.38 -16.98 -8.10
CA PRO A 39 2.49 -16.20 -7.55
C PRO A 39 3.72 -17.08 -7.28
N SER A 40 4.88 -16.56 -7.62
CA SER A 40 6.17 -17.22 -7.35
C SER A 40 6.43 -17.32 -5.84
N ALA A 41 7.39 -18.15 -5.43
CA ALA A 41 7.79 -18.22 -4.02
C ALA A 41 8.26 -16.86 -3.49
N LYS A 42 8.97 -16.09 -4.32
CA LYS A 42 9.40 -14.72 -3.97
C LYS A 42 8.20 -13.79 -3.76
N ALA A 43 7.19 -13.87 -4.64
CA ALA A 43 5.98 -13.04 -4.51
C ALA A 43 5.18 -13.42 -3.26
N LYS A 44 5.10 -14.72 -2.93
CA LYS A 44 4.43 -15.18 -1.70
C LYS A 44 5.18 -14.69 -0.46
N ALA A 45 6.51 -14.77 -0.47
CA ALA A 45 7.35 -14.30 0.64
C ALA A 45 7.23 -12.78 0.82
N ALA A 46 7.16 -12.02 -0.27
CA ALA A 46 7.02 -10.56 -0.23
C ALA A 46 5.68 -10.13 0.39
N GLY A 47 4.66 -11.00 0.35
CA GLY A 47 3.36 -10.74 0.96
C GLY A 47 3.28 -11.09 2.45
N ALA A 48 4.32 -11.75 2.98
CA ALA A 48 4.34 -12.17 4.38
C ALA A 48 4.38 -10.97 5.34
N PRO A 49 3.84 -11.13 6.57
CA PRO A 49 3.97 -10.09 7.59
C PRO A 49 5.44 -9.80 7.92
N VAL A 50 5.70 -8.53 8.25
CA VAL A 50 7.05 -8.05 8.58
C VAL A 50 7.05 -7.51 10.01
N LYS A 51 8.01 -7.94 10.82
CA LYS A 51 8.18 -7.47 12.20
C LYS A 51 9.17 -6.30 12.24
N ALA A 52 8.80 -5.24 12.93
CA ALA A 52 9.66 -4.08 13.20
C ALA A 52 9.91 -4.01 14.71
N ASP A 53 11.16 -4.01 15.12
CA ASP A 53 11.53 -3.77 16.52
C ASP A 53 11.43 -2.27 16.78
N ILE A 54 10.49 -1.87 17.62
CA ILE A 54 10.24 -0.47 18.00
C ILE A 54 10.70 -0.17 19.42
N GLY A 55 11.26 -1.15 20.11
CA GLY A 55 11.67 -1.00 21.52
C GLY A 55 12.73 0.07 21.74
N LYS A 56 13.58 0.30 20.72
CA LYS A 56 14.65 1.31 20.79
C LYS A 56 14.35 2.58 19.98
N LEU A 57 13.14 2.65 19.39
CA LEU A 57 12.76 3.82 18.59
C LEU A 57 12.43 4.99 19.51
N GLU A 58 13.21 6.06 19.47
CA GLU A 58 13.01 7.23 20.31
C GLU A 58 11.92 8.15 19.75
N ALA A 59 11.32 8.95 20.63
CA ALA A 59 10.31 9.94 20.22
C ALA A 59 10.88 10.91 19.17
N GLY A 60 10.16 11.12 18.10
CA GLY A 60 10.58 11.93 16.94
C GLY A 60 11.32 11.14 15.86
N GLN A 61 11.72 9.90 16.14
CA GLN A 61 12.46 9.07 15.16
C GLN A 61 11.52 8.28 14.25
N MET A 62 12.07 7.86 13.12
CA MET A 62 11.39 7.04 12.12
C MET A 62 12.28 5.86 11.72
N VAL A 63 11.68 4.69 11.60
CA VAL A 63 12.30 3.52 10.98
C VAL A 63 11.48 3.12 9.75
N VAL A 64 12.14 2.56 8.75
CA VAL A 64 11.49 2.12 7.51
C VAL A 64 11.67 0.62 7.40
N VAL A 65 10.55 -0.10 7.18
CA VAL A 65 10.57 -1.53 6.87
C VAL A 65 9.95 -1.74 5.50
N GLU A 66 10.28 -2.84 4.85
CA GLU A 66 9.71 -3.16 3.54
C GLU A 66 8.61 -4.21 3.69
N TRP A 67 7.42 -3.92 3.16
CA TRP A 67 6.30 -4.86 3.12
C TRP A 67 5.66 -4.82 1.75
N ARG A 68 5.52 -5.99 1.12
CA ARG A 68 4.97 -6.14 -0.24
C ARG A 68 5.70 -5.26 -1.27
N GLY A 69 7.02 -5.10 -1.10
CA GLY A 69 7.82 -4.28 -2.01
C GLY A 69 7.60 -2.77 -1.85
N LYS A 70 6.91 -2.34 -0.79
CA LYS A 70 6.64 -0.93 -0.50
C LYS A 70 7.35 -0.54 0.80
N PRO A 71 7.90 0.68 0.90
CA PRO A 71 8.40 1.16 2.18
C PRO A 71 7.23 1.42 3.13
N VAL A 72 7.35 1.00 4.36
CA VAL A 72 6.40 1.32 5.44
C VAL A 72 7.16 2.12 6.48
N TYR A 73 6.68 3.32 6.76
CA TYR A 73 7.24 4.25 7.74
C TYR A 73 6.62 3.95 9.09
N VAL A 74 7.46 3.77 10.10
CA VAL A 74 7.03 3.67 11.49
C VAL A 74 7.67 4.85 12.21
N VAL A 75 6.85 5.78 12.68
CA VAL A 75 7.29 7.02 13.35
C VAL A 75 6.84 6.97 14.79
N ARG A 76 7.76 7.22 15.74
CA ARG A 76 7.37 7.42 17.12
C ARG A 76 7.20 8.92 17.37
N ARG A 77 5.93 9.36 17.47
CA ARG A 77 5.56 10.78 17.61
C ARG A 77 5.76 11.26 19.05
N THR A 78 6.11 12.53 19.19
CA THR A 78 6.19 13.20 20.50
C THR A 78 4.79 13.66 20.92
N GLU A 79 4.65 14.03 22.19
CA GLU A 79 3.38 14.57 22.72
C GLU A 79 3.02 15.89 22.02
N GLU A 80 4.02 16.75 21.72
CA GLU A 80 3.83 18.02 21.02
C GLU A 80 3.30 17.79 19.59
N GLN A 81 3.84 16.78 18.91
CA GLN A 81 3.41 16.41 17.56
C GLN A 81 1.97 15.94 17.57
N LEU A 82 1.58 15.13 18.56
CA LEU A 82 0.21 14.65 18.73
C LEU A 82 -0.75 15.80 19.03
N ALA A 83 -0.37 16.70 19.95
CA ALA A 83 -1.18 17.86 20.32
C ALA A 83 -1.39 18.82 19.13
N GLY A 84 -0.48 18.79 18.15
CA GLY A 84 -0.56 19.60 16.94
C GLY A 84 -1.59 19.12 15.93
N LEU A 85 -1.93 17.85 15.91
CA LEU A 85 -2.74 17.24 14.85
C LEU A 85 -4.10 17.93 14.66
N LYS A 86 -4.82 18.18 15.76
CA LYS A 86 -6.15 18.78 15.71
C LYS A 86 -6.11 20.23 15.21
N LYS A 87 -4.99 20.94 15.39
CA LYS A 87 -4.84 22.32 14.95
C LYS A 87 -4.79 22.45 13.43
N LEU A 88 -4.55 21.33 12.73
CA LEU A 88 -4.36 21.33 11.28
C LEU A 88 -5.63 21.06 10.48
N ASP A 89 -6.74 20.72 11.11
CA ASP A 89 -7.97 20.31 10.42
C ASP A 89 -8.42 21.30 9.32
N UNK A 90 -8.06 22.28 9.45
CA UNK A 90 -8.39 23.26 8.62
C UNK A 90 -7.62 23.41 7.44
N TYR A 91 -6.68 22.97 7.50
CA TYR A 91 -5.71 23.00 6.39
C TYR A 91 -5.74 21.72 5.55
N LEU A 92 -6.46 20.69 5.94
CA LEU A 92 -6.43 19.36 5.34
C LEU A 92 -7.60 19.12 4.37
N LYS A 93 -7.39 18.21 3.39
CA LYS A 93 -8.44 17.80 2.44
C LYS A 93 -9.42 16.82 3.06
N ASP A 94 -8.88 15.89 3.88
CA ASP A 94 -9.66 14.77 4.46
C ASP A 94 -9.21 14.57 5.91
N PRO A 95 -9.58 15.54 6.81
CA PRO A 95 -9.13 15.48 8.20
C PRO A 95 -9.63 14.24 8.96
N ASP A 96 -10.81 13.76 8.62
CA ASP A 96 -11.44 12.60 9.27
C ASP A 96 -11.14 11.28 8.55
N SER A 97 -10.32 11.31 7.50
CA SER A 97 -9.88 10.12 6.71
C SER A 97 -11.04 9.30 6.13
N THR A 98 -12.14 9.99 5.74
CA THR A 98 -13.33 9.33 5.19
C THR A 98 -13.11 8.84 3.75
N GLY A 99 -12.20 9.47 3.00
CA GLY A 99 -11.86 9.11 1.64
C GLY A 99 -10.54 8.37 1.51
N SER A 100 -9.95 7.96 2.63
CA SER A 100 -8.58 7.45 2.67
C SER A 100 -8.52 6.01 3.17
N LEU A 101 -7.49 5.26 2.72
CA LEU A 101 -7.34 3.86 3.08
C LEU A 101 -6.72 3.72 4.48
N GLN A 102 -7.49 3.13 5.39
CA GLN A 102 -7.00 2.77 6.73
C GLN A 102 -7.87 1.67 7.33
N PRO A 103 -7.32 0.83 8.21
CA PRO A 103 -8.13 -0.16 8.94
C PRO A 103 -9.13 0.52 9.86
N THR A 104 -10.27 -0.13 10.09
CA THR A 104 -11.36 0.42 10.91
C THR A 104 -11.01 0.52 12.41
N TYR A 105 -9.98 -0.19 12.83
CA TYR A 105 -9.57 -0.22 14.23
C TYR A 105 -8.60 0.92 14.62
N VAL A 106 -8.16 1.76 13.66
CA VAL A 106 -7.30 2.90 14.01
C VAL A 106 -8.16 4.13 14.28
N ASP A 107 -7.68 4.96 15.22
CA ASP A 107 -8.31 6.24 15.54
C ASP A 107 -8.25 7.18 14.32
N THR A 108 -9.28 7.96 14.06
CA THR A 108 -9.38 8.80 12.88
C THR A 108 -8.43 10.01 12.92
N LEU A 109 -8.23 10.62 14.08
CA LEU A 109 -7.35 11.80 14.22
C LEU A 109 -5.88 11.42 14.16
N SER A 110 -5.48 10.45 14.99
CA SER A 110 -4.08 10.02 15.07
C SER A 110 -3.71 9.02 13.97
N ARG A 111 -4.71 8.36 13.37
CA ARG A 111 -4.61 7.32 12.34
C ARG A 111 -3.67 6.19 12.81
N ALA A 112 -3.85 5.81 14.07
CA ALA A 112 -2.99 4.81 14.72
C ALA A 112 -3.76 4.04 15.79
N ILE A 113 -3.31 2.80 16.08
CA ILE A 113 -3.81 1.97 17.21
C ILE A 113 -3.32 2.58 18.53
N ARG A 114 -2.00 2.90 18.57
CA ARG A 114 -1.38 3.62 19.70
C ARG A 114 -0.94 4.97 19.13
N PRO A 115 -1.50 6.09 19.62
CA PRO A 115 -1.23 7.40 19.02
C PRO A 115 0.25 7.74 18.84
N GLU A 116 1.10 7.27 19.74
CA GLU A 116 2.55 7.52 19.65
C GLU A 116 3.22 6.83 18.44
N PHE A 117 2.65 5.74 17.91
CA PHE A 117 3.25 4.99 16.80
C PHE A 117 2.40 5.12 15.54
N LEU A 118 2.88 5.95 14.61
CA LEU A 118 2.26 6.11 13.29
C LEU A 118 2.86 5.08 12.32
N VAL A 119 2.00 4.39 11.58
CA VAL A 119 2.41 3.38 10.59
C VAL A 119 1.78 3.75 9.25
N LEU A 120 2.60 4.06 8.25
CA LEU A 120 2.11 4.51 6.94
C LEU A 120 2.85 3.81 5.81
N VAL A 121 2.15 3.50 4.73
CA VAL A 121 2.81 3.15 3.48
C VAL A 121 3.49 4.42 2.95
N GLY A 122 4.81 4.39 2.79
CA GLY A 122 5.63 5.54 2.41
C GLY A 122 5.60 5.84 0.92
N LEU A 123 4.41 5.84 0.33
CA LEU A 123 4.18 6.13 -1.09
C LEU A 123 3.14 7.24 -1.22
N CYS A 124 3.54 8.33 -1.85
CA CYS A 124 2.67 9.49 -2.09
C CYS A 124 1.46 9.08 -2.93
N THR A 125 0.27 9.44 -2.47
CA THR A 125 -1.01 9.12 -3.13
C THR A 125 -1.23 9.90 -4.43
N HIS A 126 -0.27 10.76 -4.84
CA HIS A 126 -0.29 11.37 -6.16
C HIS A 126 0.19 10.35 -7.22
N LEU A 127 1.48 10.00 -7.23
CA LEU A 127 2.09 9.12 -8.25
C LEU A 127 3.14 8.18 -7.65
N GLY A 128 3.08 7.89 -6.35
CA GLY A 128 3.90 6.82 -5.75
C GLY A 128 5.33 7.18 -5.36
N CYS A 129 5.74 8.47 -5.43
CA CYS A 129 7.07 8.85 -4.91
C CYS A 129 7.12 8.69 -3.39
N ALA A 130 8.33 8.47 -2.84
CA ALA A 130 8.52 8.34 -1.39
C ALA A 130 8.59 9.74 -0.73
N PRO A 131 7.60 10.12 0.11
CA PRO A 131 7.67 11.39 0.82
C PRO A 131 8.77 11.36 1.88
N LYS A 132 9.45 12.49 2.05
CA LYS A 132 10.50 12.63 3.06
C LYS A 132 9.89 13.06 4.40
N HIS A 133 10.32 12.43 5.48
CA HIS A 133 9.96 12.85 6.85
C HIS A 133 10.60 14.21 7.14
N ARG A 134 9.77 15.18 7.49
CA ARG A 134 10.17 16.57 7.77
C ARG A 134 9.50 16.98 9.09
N PRO A 135 10.09 16.61 10.23
CA PRO A 135 9.48 16.88 11.54
C PRO A 135 9.63 18.34 12.00
N GLU A 136 10.41 19.15 11.32
CA GLU A 136 10.66 20.55 11.70
C GLU A 136 9.35 21.35 11.61
N VAL A 137 9.12 22.24 12.59
CA VAL A 137 7.92 23.08 12.67
C VAL A 137 8.22 24.47 12.08
N GLY A 138 7.23 25.08 11.45
CA GLY A 138 7.29 26.47 10.98
C GLY A 138 8.14 26.68 9.75
N VAL A 139 8.40 25.65 8.97
CA VAL A 139 9.26 25.73 7.77
C VAL A 139 8.56 26.58 6.69
N PRO A 140 9.15 27.73 6.28
CA PRO A 140 8.48 28.68 5.38
C PRO A 140 8.03 28.07 4.04
N ASP A 141 8.89 27.29 3.40
CA ASP A 141 8.57 26.66 2.09
C ASP A 141 7.58 25.51 2.18
N LEU A 142 7.23 25.06 3.40
CA LEU A 142 6.23 24.00 3.61
C LEU A 142 4.89 24.52 4.17
N GLY A 143 4.77 25.85 4.35
CA GLY A 143 3.53 26.44 4.82
C GLY A 143 3.67 27.31 6.07
N GLY A 144 4.88 27.56 6.50
CA GLY A 144 5.16 28.43 7.65
C GLY A 144 4.47 27.93 8.91
N SER A 145 3.73 28.80 9.58
CA SER A 145 3.04 28.48 10.86
C SER A 145 2.00 27.37 10.74
N ALA A 146 1.54 27.04 9.53
CA ALA A 146 0.60 25.94 9.31
C ALA A 146 1.33 24.60 9.14
N TRP A 147 2.67 24.59 9.13
CA TRP A 147 3.47 23.36 9.06
C TRP A 147 3.94 22.98 10.45
N LEU A 148 3.35 21.94 11.02
CA LEU A 148 3.69 21.43 12.36
C LEU A 148 4.48 20.12 12.29
N GLY A 149 5.19 19.92 11.17
CA GLY A 149 5.89 18.66 10.90
C GLY A 149 5.03 17.72 10.06
N GLY A 150 5.67 16.80 9.36
CA GLY A 150 4.95 15.87 8.49
C GLY A 150 5.84 15.20 7.45
N PHE A 151 5.24 14.97 6.27
CA PHE A 151 5.94 14.34 5.16
C PHE A 151 5.79 15.22 3.92
N PHE A 152 6.89 15.43 3.24
CA PHE A 152 6.95 16.26 2.01
C PHE A 152 7.38 15.39 0.84
N CYS A 153 6.58 15.38 -0.22
CA CYS A 153 6.90 14.66 -1.45
C CYS A 153 7.63 15.60 -2.42
N PRO A 154 8.91 15.38 -2.68
CA PRO A 154 9.70 16.31 -3.51
C PRO A 154 9.37 16.24 -5.00
N CYS A 155 8.66 15.20 -5.45
CA CYS A 155 8.33 15.05 -6.88
C CYS A 155 7.42 16.17 -7.37
N HIS A 156 6.34 16.46 -6.64
CA HIS A 156 5.34 17.46 -7.07
C HIS A 156 4.83 18.32 -5.91
N GLY A 157 5.51 18.29 -4.77
CA GLY A 157 5.20 19.18 -3.66
C GLY A 157 4.03 18.80 -2.76
N SER A 158 3.54 17.56 -2.83
CA SER A 158 2.49 17.12 -1.90
C SER A 158 3.00 17.15 -0.46
N ARG A 159 2.15 17.65 0.45
CA ARG A 159 2.45 17.77 1.88
C ARG A 159 1.44 16.93 2.66
N PHE A 160 1.93 16.26 3.69
CA PHE A 160 1.12 15.44 4.60
C PHE A 160 1.55 15.74 6.03
N ASP A 161 0.63 15.75 6.97
CA ASP A 161 0.94 15.98 8.38
C ASP A 161 1.52 14.72 9.06
N LEU A 162 1.72 14.78 10.37
CA LEU A 162 2.26 13.66 11.17
C LEU A 162 1.19 12.59 11.51
N ALA A 163 0.05 12.61 10.84
CA ALA A 163 -0.90 11.49 10.78
C ALA A 163 -1.04 11.00 9.33
N GLY A 164 -0.22 11.54 8.41
CA GLY A 164 -0.28 11.20 6.99
C GLY A 164 -1.47 11.82 6.26
N ARG A 165 -2.13 12.85 6.87
CA ARG A 165 -3.29 13.51 6.28
C ARG A 165 -2.83 14.59 5.30
N VAL A 166 -3.44 14.63 4.11
CA VAL A 166 -2.99 15.48 3.00
C VAL A 166 -3.45 16.94 3.18
N TYR A 167 -2.52 17.88 3.01
CA TYR A 167 -2.81 19.32 3.02
C TYR A 167 -3.59 19.73 1.77
N GLN A 168 -4.48 20.71 1.94
CA GLN A 168 -5.13 21.40 0.82
C GLN A 168 -4.06 21.99 -0.11
N GLY A 169 -4.38 22.08 -1.41
CA GLY A 169 -3.45 22.56 -2.41
C GLY A 169 -2.37 21.56 -2.84
N SER A 170 -2.30 20.37 -2.20
CA SER A 170 -1.37 19.31 -2.59
C SER A 170 -1.87 18.59 -3.85
N PRO A 171 -1.00 18.14 -4.78
CA PRO A 171 -1.41 17.28 -5.88
C PRO A 171 -1.99 15.93 -5.43
N ALA A 172 -1.51 15.37 -4.33
CA ALA A 172 -2.05 14.12 -3.77
C ALA A 172 -3.54 14.28 -3.45
N SER A 173 -4.33 13.26 -3.77
CA SER A 173 -5.80 13.31 -3.64
C SER A 173 -6.31 12.85 -2.26
N THR A 174 -5.60 11.91 -1.64
CA THR A 174 -6.01 11.28 -0.38
C THR A 174 -4.85 11.25 0.62
N ASN A 175 -5.17 10.93 1.86
CA ASN A 175 -4.17 10.72 2.91
C ASN A 175 -3.28 9.51 2.56
N LEU A 176 -2.10 9.43 3.15
CA LEU A 176 -1.23 8.26 2.99
C LEU A 176 -1.94 7.01 3.56
N GLU A 177 -1.72 5.87 2.93
CA GLU A 177 -2.35 4.62 3.33
C GLU A 177 -1.81 4.14 4.68
N VAL A 178 -2.70 3.72 5.59
CA VAL A 178 -2.35 2.98 6.79
C VAL A 178 -2.49 1.49 6.44
N PRO A 179 -1.41 0.70 6.45
CA PRO A 179 -1.51 -0.73 6.17
C PRO A 179 -2.12 -1.48 7.35
N PRO A 180 -2.60 -2.71 7.17
CA PRO A 180 -2.95 -3.52 8.33
C PRO A 180 -1.72 -3.77 9.19
N TYR A 181 -1.86 -3.63 10.52
CA TYR A 181 -0.76 -3.89 11.44
C TYR A 181 -1.30 -4.20 12.83
N SER A 182 -0.45 -4.80 13.67
CA SER A 182 -0.76 -5.16 15.04
C SER A 182 0.49 -5.01 15.90
N PHE A 183 0.32 -5.12 17.21
CA PHE A 183 1.43 -5.11 18.16
C PHE A 183 1.59 -6.47 18.83
N GLU A 184 2.82 -6.96 18.91
CA GLU A 184 3.20 -8.11 19.75
C GLU A 184 3.92 -7.54 20.97
N GLY A 185 3.17 -7.34 22.05
CA GLY A 185 3.68 -6.69 23.27
C GLY A 185 3.96 -5.21 23.05
N ASP A 186 5.01 -4.70 23.68
CA ASP A 186 5.32 -3.26 23.66
C ASP A 186 6.47 -2.87 22.72
N SER A 187 7.23 -3.86 22.26
CA SER A 187 8.45 -3.59 21.51
C SER A 187 8.42 -4.10 20.06
N VAL A 188 7.39 -4.84 19.65
CA VAL A 188 7.34 -5.40 18.29
C VAL A 188 6.04 -4.98 17.61
N LEU A 189 6.20 -4.38 16.44
CA LEU A 189 5.09 -4.02 15.53
C LEU A 189 5.12 -4.97 14.34
N VAL A 190 3.98 -5.53 13.99
CA VAL A 190 3.85 -6.50 12.87
C VAL A 190 3.01 -5.86 11.77
N VAL A 191 3.61 -5.58 10.63
CA VAL A 191 2.93 -5.03 9.44
C VAL A 191 2.41 -6.20 8.61
N GLY A 192 1.16 -6.10 8.15
CA GLY A 192 0.53 -7.10 7.29
C GLY A 192 -0.41 -8.05 8.02
N VAL A 193 -0.66 -7.81 9.31
CA VAL A 193 -1.61 -8.59 10.13
C VAL A 193 -2.54 -7.61 10.83
N ASP A 194 -3.85 -7.79 10.68
CA ASP A 194 -4.83 -6.94 11.34
C ASP A 194 -4.81 -7.13 12.86
N GLN A 195 -5.10 -6.08 13.58
CA GLN A 195 -5.24 -6.12 15.04
C GLN A 195 -6.39 -7.08 15.40
N GLY A 196 -6.07 -8.09 16.18
CA GLY A 196 -7.05 -9.09 16.59
C GLY A 196 -7.18 -10.28 15.65
N ALA A 197 -6.41 -10.36 14.58
CA ALA A 197 -6.34 -11.54 13.70
C ALA A 197 -5.39 -12.57 14.32
N ALA A 198 -5.92 -13.44 15.18
CA ALA A 198 -5.16 -14.51 15.84
C ALA A 198 -5.62 -15.87 15.32
#